data_55fc2b51efaa039ac21ccd53546aaac5
#
_entry.id   55fc2b51efaa039ac21ccd53546aaac5
#
_cell.length_a   1.000
_cell.length_b   1.000
_cell.length_c   1.000
_cell.angle_alpha   90.00
_cell.angle_beta   90.00
_cell.angle_gamma   90.00
#
_symmetry.space_group_name_H-M   'P 1'
#
loop_
_entity.id
_entity.type
_entity.pdbx_description
1 polymer ?
#
loop_
_entity_poly.entity_id
_entity_poly.type
_entity_poly.pdbx_seq_one_letter_code
_entity_poly.pdbx_strand_id
1 'polypeptide(L)'
;EENAKDLSDAGYSAIHGSPQDTEAFRRASIDSARAVITDAGDANVNTILTVRSIRDDVDVIALTDDSEMADVLRSTGADTVLSPHGVLGHRLAEKAVESFTAEVEDTVDLGGDIEVAELPVSNGSPLIGSPIRESAVRERTGVNIIGAWIDGELQLPPDPDAVIRDNTVLLVSGRQDSLDKLGEYTRSPRTSRQHDRIVIAGYGEVGQAAQETIEAAGIETVTIDRAPGDGVDVVGDASTRETLREAGVANADAVVIGLPDDSDALLAAVLAEEINPEIEILIRVSAADATGKALSAGVDYVLSVPRVSARMLANALRGEEVLDPGGQVRLIRVPATPFVGSTIADSGIADTGCRVVAVETEDGETTVVDPGKELSGGEELTLVGTDESVQQFLKRYDVTPAGEAG
;
A
#
# COMPACT_ATOMS: atom_id res chain seq x y z
N GLU A 1 27.27 1.33 10.63
CA GLU A 1 27.35 1.84 12.01
C GLU A 1 26.42 3.04 12.18
N GLU A 2 26.41 3.98 11.23
CA GLU A 2 25.55 5.16 11.23
C GLU A 2 24.06 4.77 11.15
N ASN A 3 23.67 3.92 10.20
CA ASN A 3 22.30 3.42 10.06
C ASN A 3 21.75 2.70 11.32
N ALA A 4 22.61 1.92 12.01
CA ALA A 4 22.19 1.25 13.24
C ALA A 4 21.96 2.23 14.38
N LYS A 5 22.69 3.34 14.39
CA LYS A 5 22.49 4.42 15.34
C LYS A 5 21.20 5.18 15.08
N ASP A 6 20.94 5.52 13.82
CA ASP A 6 19.73 6.24 13.43
C ASP A 6 18.47 5.44 13.75
N LEU A 7 18.47 4.11 13.47
CA LEU A 7 17.40 3.22 13.88
C LEU A 7 17.23 3.14 15.41
N SER A 8 18.34 3.11 16.14
CA SER A 8 18.29 3.10 17.62
C SER A 8 17.75 4.41 18.17
N ASP A 9 18.11 5.55 17.58
CA ASP A 9 17.63 6.88 17.96
C ASP A 9 16.12 7.03 17.65
N ALA A 10 15.63 6.31 16.63
CA ALA A 10 14.21 6.18 16.30
C ALA A 10 13.45 5.16 17.20
N GLY A 11 14.10 4.55 18.18
CA GLY A 11 13.47 3.64 19.15
C GLY A 11 13.47 2.17 18.76
N TYR A 12 14.10 1.80 17.65
CA TYR A 12 14.23 0.40 17.22
C TYR A 12 15.43 -0.28 17.90
N SER A 13 15.30 -1.59 18.18
CA SER A 13 16.42 -2.41 18.66
C SER A 13 17.34 -2.73 17.48
N ALA A 14 18.40 -1.96 17.30
CA ALA A 14 19.34 -2.12 16.20
C ALA A 14 20.70 -2.65 16.67
N ILE A 15 21.27 -3.60 15.91
CA ILE A 15 22.58 -4.21 16.16
C ILE A 15 23.44 -4.05 14.91
N HIS A 16 24.61 -3.44 15.07
CA HIS A 16 25.61 -3.43 14.01
C HIS A 16 26.37 -4.76 14.00
N GLY A 17 26.35 -5.45 12.85
CA GLY A 17 27.04 -6.73 12.66
C GLY A 17 26.95 -7.21 11.21
N SER A 18 27.77 -8.21 10.87
CA SER A 18 27.67 -8.89 9.58
C SER A 18 26.52 -9.91 9.62
N PRO A 19 25.67 -10.00 8.59
CA PRO A 19 24.66 -11.07 8.47
C PRO A 19 25.28 -12.47 8.20
N GLN A 20 26.58 -12.56 8.11
CA GLN A 20 27.34 -13.83 7.98
C GLN A 20 28.01 -14.23 9.31
N ASP A 21 27.83 -13.43 10.38
CA ASP A 21 28.42 -13.68 11.68
C ASP A 21 27.38 -14.25 12.66
N THR A 22 27.61 -15.49 13.08
CA THR A 22 26.74 -16.18 14.06
C THR A 22 26.62 -15.42 15.39
N GLU A 23 27.64 -14.70 15.80
CA GLU A 23 27.61 -13.91 17.03
C GLU A 23 26.70 -12.68 16.90
N ALA A 24 26.61 -12.08 15.71
CA ALA A 24 25.66 -11.01 15.44
C ALA A 24 24.21 -11.49 15.63
N PHE A 25 23.87 -12.68 15.12
CA PHE A 25 22.56 -13.29 15.28
C PHE A 25 22.24 -13.66 16.75
N ARG A 26 23.22 -14.16 17.49
CA ARG A 26 23.03 -14.41 18.94
C ARG A 26 22.77 -13.12 19.72
N ARG A 27 23.49 -12.05 19.41
CA ARG A 27 23.27 -10.72 20.00
C ARG A 27 21.87 -10.18 19.63
N ALA A 28 21.35 -10.54 18.44
CA ALA A 28 20.00 -10.23 17.99
C ALA A 28 18.93 -11.17 18.59
N SER A 29 19.30 -12.06 19.53
CA SER A 29 18.41 -12.97 20.22
C SER A 29 17.71 -13.97 19.29
N ILE A 30 18.42 -14.50 18.31
CA ILE A 30 17.89 -15.48 17.34
C ILE A 30 17.26 -16.70 18.03
N ASP A 31 17.74 -17.08 19.21
CA ASP A 31 17.23 -18.23 19.97
C ASP A 31 15.76 -18.07 20.39
N SER A 32 15.26 -16.84 20.48
CA SER A 32 13.88 -16.51 20.82
C SER A 32 13.07 -15.90 19.66
N ALA A 33 13.69 -15.74 18.50
CA ALA A 33 13.03 -15.18 17.34
C ALA A 33 11.95 -16.14 16.79
N ARG A 34 10.80 -15.61 16.39
CA ARG A 34 9.75 -16.35 15.68
C ARG A 34 10.07 -16.52 14.20
N ALA A 35 10.66 -15.48 13.61
CA ALA A 35 11.08 -15.49 12.22
C ALA A 35 12.35 -14.64 12.04
N VAL A 36 13.06 -14.89 10.95
CA VAL A 36 14.16 -14.05 10.44
C VAL A 36 13.77 -13.55 9.06
N ILE A 37 13.81 -12.23 8.88
CA ILE A 37 13.61 -11.60 7.58
C ILE A 37 14.98 -11.18 7.07
N THR A 38 15.30 -11.52 5.82
CA THR A 38 16.55 -11.11 5.18
C THR A 38 16.26 -10.34 3.88
N ASP A 39 16.84 -9.13 3.83
CA ASP A 39 16.90 -8.26 2.65
C ASP A 39 18.34 -7.80 2.49
N ALA A 40 19.21 -8.75 2.17
CA ALA A 40 20.66 -8.56 2.13
C ALA A 40 21.23 -8.64 0.69
N GLY A 41 20.36 -8.59 -0.32
CA GLY A 41 20.74 -8.71 -1.73
C GLY A 41 21.57 -9.99 -1.98
N ASP A 42 22.74 -9.85 -2.61
CA ASP A 42 23.64 -10.97 -2.90
C ASP A 42 24.10 -11.75 -1.64
N ALA A 43 24.01 -11.17 -0.47
CA ALA A 43 24.35 -11.83 0.77
C ALA A 43 23.24 -12.71 1.35
N ASN A 44 22.03 -12.71 0.76
CA ASN A 44 20.89 -13.49 1.25
C ASN A 44 21.23 -14.98 1.42
N VAL A 45 21.88 -15.61 0.44
CA VAL A 45 22.27 -17.02 0.50
C VAL A 45 23.12 -17.30 1.75
N ASN A 46 24.16 -16.50 1.97
CA ASN A 46 25.04 -16.66 3.13
C ASN A 46 24.31 -16.37 4.45
N THR A 47 23.42 -15.41 4.44
CA THR A 47 22.59 -15.05 5.60
C THR A 47 21.70 -16.23 6.01
N ILE A 48 20.99 -16.83 5.06
CA ILE A 48 20.13 -17.99 5.28
C ILE A 48 20.94 -19.19 5.81
N LEU A 49 22.07 -19.50 5.19
CA LEU A 49 22.96 -20.57 5.66
C LEU A 49 23.45 -20.32 7.09
N THR A 50 23.80 -19.08 7.42
CA THR A 50 24.21 -18.71 8.79
C THR A 50 23.07 -18.92 9.78
N VAL A 51 21.86 -18.48 9.45
CA VAL A 51 20.66 -18.68 10.29
C VAL A 51 20.40 -20.17 10.49
N ARG A 52 20.40 -20.97 9.43
CA ARG A 52 20.19 -22.43 9.48
C ARG A 52 21.27 -23.16 10.26
N SER A 53 22.50 -22.64 10.29
CA SER A 53 23.57 -23.22 11.13
C SER A 53 23.36 -23.01 12.64
N ILE A 54 22.54 -22.03 13.03
CA ILE A 54 22.21 -21.71 14.43
C ILE A 54 20.90 -22.35 14.83
N ARG A 55 19.85 -22.15 13.99
CA ARG A 55 18.50 -22.67 14.19
C ARG A 55 17.90 -23.13 12.87
N ASP A 56 17.48 -24.37 12.80
CA ASP A 56 16.82 -24.97 11.64
C ASP A 56 15.27 -24.87 11.68
N ASP A 57 14.71 -24.53 12.85
CA ASP A 57 13.28 -24.45 13.13
C ASP A 57 12.68 -23.04 13.08
N VAL A 58 13.48 -21.99 12.85
CA VAL A 58 12.99 -20.63 12.75
C VAL A 58 12.49 -20.34 11.33
N ASP A 59 11.36 -19.67 11.18
CA ASP A 59 10.86 -19.24 9.88
C ASP A 59 11.83 -18.24 9.23
N VAL A 60 12.25 -18.49 8.01
CA VAL A 60 13.14 -17.60 7.23
C VAL A 60 12.40 -17.08 6.01
N ILE A 61 12.18 -15.75 6.02
CA ILE A 61 11.56 -15.01 4.92
C ILE A 61 12.66 -14.21 4.22
N ALA A 62 12.87 -14.47 2.95
CA ALA A 62 13.85 -13.74 2.14
C ALA A 62 13.15 -12.81 1.14
N LEU A 63 13.64 -11.57 1.04
CA LEU A 63 13.27 -10.66 -0.03
C LEU A 63 14.32 -10.73 -1.14
N THR A 64 13.87 -10.68 -2.39
CA THR A 64 14.74 -10.61 -3.56
C THR A 64 14.11 -9.76 -4.64
N ASP A 65 14.94 -9.03 -5.36
CA ASP A 65 14.56 -8.28 -6.56
C ASP A 65 14.84 -9.09 -7.85
N ASP A 66 15.28 -10.35 -7.68
CA ASP A 66 15.63 -11.26 -8.78
C ASP A 66 14.79 -12.54 -8.66
N SER A 67 13.88 -12.71 -9.60
CA SER A 67 12.98 -13.87 -9.67
C SER A 67 13.75 -15.19 -9.88
N GLU A 68 14.89 -15.18 -10.61
CA GLU A 68 15.73 -16.35 -10.80
C GLU A 68 16.40 -16.79 -9.47
N MET A 69 16.70 -15.82 -8.61
CA MET A 69 17.27 -16.09 -7.29
C MET A 69 16.28 -16.73 -6.33
N ALA A 70 14.98 -16.60 -6.55
CA ALA A 70 13.95 -17.11 -5.64
C ALA A 70 14.08 -18.62 -5.38
N ASP A 71 14.30 -19.41 -6.42
CA ASP A 71 14.47 -20.87 -6.29
C ASP A 71 15.77 -21.23 -5.57
N VAL A 72 16.83 -20.46 -5.78
CA VAL A 72 18.10 -20.60 -5.07
C VAL A 72 17.90 -20.35 -3.58
N LEU A 73 17.21 -19.28 -3.21
CA LEU A 73 16.95 -18.94 -1.81
C LEU A 73 16.07 -19.99 -1.11
N ARG A 74 15.03 -20.52 -1.78
CA ARG A 74 14.24 -21.65 -1.26
C ARG A 74 15.10 -22.90 -1.05
N SER A 75 15.93 -23.25 -2.04
CA SER A 75 16.82 -24.41 -1.95
C SER A 75 17.91 -24.25 -0.87
N THR A 76 18.26 -23.01 -0.54
CA THR A 76 19.22 -22.66 0.52
C THR A 76 18.59 -22.75 1.91
N GLY A 77 17.25 -22.77 2.00
CA GLY A 77 16.53 -22.93 3.26
C GLY A 77 15.65 -21.76 3.64
N ALA A 78 15.31 -20.85 2.74
CA ALA A 78 14.23 -19.90 2.98
C ALA A 78 12.88 -20.63 2.94
N ASP A 79 12.02 -20.41 3.94
CA ASP A 79 10.66 -20.97 3.97
C ASP A 79 9.73 -20.19 3.05
N THR A 80 9.92 -18.86 2.99
CA THR A 80 9.19 -17.95 2.12
C THR A 80 10.17 -17.04 1.39
N VAL A 81 9.93 -16.85 0.09
CA VAL A 81 10.67 -15.86 -0.72
C VAL A 81 9.67 -14.91 -1.34
N LEU A 82 9.88 -13.63 -1.11
CA LEU A 82 9.04 -12.53 -1.58
C LEU A 82 9.82 -11.70 -2.61
N SER A 83 9.14 -11.35 -3.72
CA SER A 83 9.64 -10.42 -4.74
C SER A 83 8.69 -9.22 -4.83
N PRO A 84 8.91 -8.16 -4.03
CA PRO A 84 8.04 -6.98 -4.05
C PRO A 84 8.00 -6.29 -5.41
N HIS A 85 9.12 -6.23 -6.12
CA HIS A 85 9.21 -5.56 -7.43
C HIS A 85 8.41 -6.28 -8.51
N GLY A 86 8.43 -7.62 -8.54
CA GLY A 86 7.59 -8.39 -9.44
C GLY A 86 6.10 -8.16 -9.18
N VAL A 87 5.68 -8.19 -7.90
CA VAL A 87 4.30 -7.89 -7.51
C VAL A 87 3.89 -6.46 -7.91
N LEU A 88 4.77 -5.48 -7.72
CA LEU A 88 4.51 -4.10 -8.13
C LEU A 88 4.31 -3.98 -9.65
N GLY A 89 5.15 -4.67 -10.44
CA GLY A 89 5.04 -4.67 -11.90
C GLY A 89 3.69 -5.23 -12.37
N HIS A 90 3.30 -6.38 -11.84
CA HIS A 90 1.99 -6.98 -12.14
C HIS A 90 0.84 -6.04 -11.76
N ARG A 91 0.84 -5.46 -10.55
CA ARG A 91 -0.22 -4.56 -10.10
C ARG A 91 -0.30 -3.26 -10.89
N LEU A 92 0.83 -2.65 -11.26
CA LEU A 92 0.83 -1.48 -12.13
C LEU A 92 0.25 -1.81 -13.50
N ALA A 93 0.59 -2.99 -14.04
CA ALA A 93 0.08 -3.47 -15.30
C ALA A 93 -1.41 -3.83 -15.25
N GLU A 94 -1.85 -4.57 -14.25
CA GLU A 94 -3.27 -4.86 -14.00
C GLU A 94 -4.06 -3.56 -13.98
N LYS A 95 -3.55 -2.55 -13.27
CA LYS A 95 -4.18 -1.23 -13.22
C LYS A 95 -4.23 -0.53 -14.58
N ALA A 96 -3.18 -0.63 -15.38
CA ALA A 96 -3.16 -0.08 -16.72
C ALA A 96 -4.07 -0.85 -17.70
N VAL A 97 -4.23 -2.17 -17.52
CA VAL A 97 -5.11 -3.02 -18.34
C VAL A 97 -6.57 -2.86 -17.95
N GLU A 98 -6.84 -2.78 -16.64
CA GLU A 98 -8.19 -2.76 -16.06
C GLU A 98 -8.83 -1.37 -16.03
N SER A 99 -8.48 -0.46 -16.97
CA SER A 99 -9.07 0.90 -17.06
C SER A 99 -10.61 0.92 -16.96
N PHE A 100 -11.25 -0.24 -17.01
CA PHE A 100 -12.70 -0.42 -17.02
C PHE A 100 -13.31 -0.96 -15.72
N THR A 101 -12.53 -1.60 -14.82
CA THR A 101 -13.09 -2.12 -13.58
C THR A 101 -12.79 -1.18 -12.42
N ALA A 102 -13.85 -0.68 -11.81
CA ALA A 102 -13.80 0.23 -10.67
C ALA A 102 -13.47 -0.52 -9.37
N GLU A 103 -12.79 -1.66 -9.42
CA GLU A 103 -12.43 -2.42 -8.22
C GLU A 103 -11.39 -1.68 -7.41
N VAL A 104 -11.69 -1.47 -6.14
CA VAL A 104 -10.78 -0.92 -5.15
C VAL A 104 -9.94 -2.07 -4.62
N GLU A 105 -8.70 -2.20 -5.11
CA GLU A 105 -7.86 -3.38 -4.85
C GLU A 105 -7.20 -3.40 -3.47
N ASP A 106 -6.86 -2.24 -2.92
CA ASP A 106 -6.17 -2.15 -1.64
C ASP A 106 -7.16 -2.05 -0.48
N THR A 107 -7.97 -3.10 -0.30
CA THR A 107 -8.98 -3.18 0.75
C THR A 107 -8.55 -4.13 1.87
N VAL A 108 -9.04 -3.87 3.08
CA VAL A 108 -9.02 -4.84 4.18
C VAL A 108 -10.44 -5.26 4.47
N ASP A 109 -10.71 -6.55 4.26
CA ASP A 109 -12.01 -7.17 4.55
C ASP A 109 -12.25 -7.22 6.07
N LEU A 110 -13.33 -6.60 6.51
CA LEU A 110 -13.78 -6.62 7.91
C LEU A 110 -14.84 -7.68 8.16
N GLY A 111 -15.25 -8.41 7.12
CA GLY A 111 -16.35 -9.35 7.11
C GLY A 111 -17.68 -8.73 6.66
N GLY A 112 -18.60 -9.56 6.15
CA GLY A 112 -19.94 -9.12 5.73
C GLY A 112 -19.99 -8.15 4.56
N ASP A 113 -19.07 -8.29 3.60
CA ASP A 113 -18.88 -7.38 2.45
C ASP A 113 -18.51 -5.94 2.84
N ILE A 114 -17.97 -5.71 4.06
CA ILE A 114 -17.50 -4.40 4.50
C ILE A 114 -15.98 -4.37 4.47
N GLU A 115 -15.45 -3.35 3.83
CA GLU A 115 -14.03 -3.17 3.61
C GLU A 115 -13.59 -1.77 4.02
N VAL A 116 -12.32 -1.65 4.35
CA VAL A 116 -11.61 -0.38 4.50
C VAL A 116 -10.60 -0.27 3.38
N ALA A 117 -10.53 0.90 2.75
CA ALA A 117 -9.68 1.16 1.60
C ALA A 117 -9.00 2.51 1.68
N GLU A 118 -7.83 2.63 1.05
CA GLU A 118 -7.18 3.89 0.74
C GLU A 118 -7.47 4.25 -0.72
N LEU A 119 -8.10 5.41 -0.94
CA LEU A 119 -8.45 5.89 -2.28
C LEU A 119 -7.72 7.20 -2.56
N PRO A 120 -6.69 7.21 -3.40
CA PRO A 120 -6.06 8.43 -3.87
C PRO A 120 -7.02 9.23 -4.77
N VAL A 121 -7.04 10.54 -4.59
CA VAL A 121 -7.81 11.45 -5.43
C VAL A 121 -6.93 11.89 -6.58
N SER A 122 -7.19 11.37 -7.78
CA SER A 122 -6.42 11.67 -8.99
C SER A 122 -6.68 13.09 -9.50
N ASN A 123 -5.71 13.65 -10.17
CA ASN A 123 -5.86 14.95 -10.84
C ASN A 123 -7.04 14.92 -11.82
N GLY A 124 -7.91 15.91 -11.76
CA GLY A 124 -9.15 15.97 -12.56
C GLY A 124 -10.36 15.28 -11.92
N SER A 125 -10.23 14.68 -10.74
CA SER A 125 -11.38 14.17 -9.98
C SER A 125 -12.40 15.28 -9.69
N PRO A 126 -13.71 14.99 -9.83
CA PRO A 126 -14.77 15.94 -9.48
C PRO A 126 -14.86 16.27 -7.98
N LEU A 127 -14.12 15.56 -7.13
CA LEU A 127 -14.03 15.84 -5.68
C LEU A 127 -13.06 16.98 -5.37
N ILE A 128 -12.10 17.28 -6.26
CA ILE A 128 -11.08 18.31 -6.05
C ILE A 128 -11.73 19.70 -5.90
N GLY A 129 -11.23 20.44 -4.90
CA GLY A 129 -11.70 21.79 -4.59
C GLY A 129 -12.92 21.84 -3.66
N SER A 130 -13.51 20.69 -3.33
CA SER A 130 -14.65 20.63 -2.41
C SER A 130 -14.18 20.33 -0.98
N PRO A 131 -14.76 20.98 0.06
CA PRO A 131 -14.60 20.53 1.44
C PRO A 131 -15.15 19.11 1.62
N ILE A 132 -14.55 18.31 2.49
CA ILE A 132 -14.99 16.91 2.74
C ILE A 132 -16.48 16.86 3.05
N ARG A 133 -17.03 17.76 3.90
CA ARG A 133 -18.45 17.82 4.22
C ARG A 133 -19.36 18.11 3.03
N GLU A 134 -18.85 18.79 1.99
CA GLU A 134 -19.61 19.18 0.80
C GLU A 134 -19.41 18.23 -0.37
N SER A 135 -18.47 17.26 -0.25
CA SER A 135 -18.20 16.25 -1.27
C SER A 135 -19.40 15.36 -1.55
N ALA A 136 -20.33 15.24 -0.59
CA ALA A 136 -21.52 14.38 -0.63
C ALA A 136 -21.14 12.90 -0.95
N VAL A 137 -19.95 12.44 -0.55
CA VAL A 137 -19.46 11.08 -0.80
C VAL A 137 -20.43 10.06 -0.22
N ARG A 138 -20.81 10.23 1.06
CA ARG A 138 -21.72 9.29 1.74
C ARG A 138 -23.09 9.22 1.06
N GLU A 139 -23.66 10.35 0.69
CA GLU A 139 -24.99 10.44 0.05
C GLU A 139 -24.99 9.83 -1.35
N ARG A 140 -23.88 9.93 -2.07
CA ARG A 140 -23.76 9.47 -3.46
C ARG A 140 -23.38 8.01 -3.57
N THR A 141 -22.51 7.53 -2.69
CA THR A 141 -21.88 6.21 -2.79
C THR A 141 -22.23 5.28 -1.64
N GLY A 142 -22.62 5.80 -0.49
CA GLY A 142 -22.82 5.04 0.74
C GLY A 142 -21.54 4.80 1.55
N VAL A 143 -20.40 5.32 1.09
CA VAL A 143 -19.08 5.16 1.73
C VAL A 143 -18.88 6.18 2.83
N ASN A 144 -18.25 5.78 3.92
CA ASN A 144 -17.84 6.67 5.00
C ASN A 144 -16.36 7.05 4.84
N ILE A 145 -16.06 8.36 4.85
CA ILE A 145 -14.69 8.85 4.97
C ILE A 145 -14.32 8.81 6.46
N ILE A 146 -13.37 7.97 6.82
CA ILE A 146 -12.92 7.76 8.20
C ILE A 146 -11.62 8.51 8.52
N GLY A 147 -10.81 8.77 7.48
CA GLY A 147 -9.57 9.53 7.56
C GLY A 147 -9.19 10.13 6.21
N ALA A 148 -8.18 10.97 6.20
CA ALA A 148 -7.58 11.47 4.97
C ALA A 148 -6.11 11.86 5.20
N TRP A 149 -5.25 11.57 4.23
CA TRP A 149 -3.94 12.19 4.13
C TRP A 149 -4.08 13.44 3.27
N ILE A 150 -3.85 14.59 3.88
CA ILE A 150 -3.92 15.90 3.22
C ILE A 150 -2.54 16.53 3.34
N ASP A 151 -1.94 16.88 2.21
CA ASP A 151 -0.57 17.39 2.15
C ASP A 151 0.47 16.45 2.83
N GLY A 152 0.19 15.14 2.84
CA GLY A 152 1.02 14.10 3.45
C GLY A 152 0.82 13.90 4.96
N GLU A 153 -0.06 14.67 5.61
CA GLU A 153 -0.41 14.55 7.03
C GLU A 153 -1.72 13.79 7.21
N LEU A 154 -1.69 12.73 8.03
CA LEU A 154 -2.89 11.96 8.35
C LEU A 154 -3.80 12.73 9.31
N GLN A 155 -5.03 12.94 8.90
CA GLN A 155 -6.12 13.44 9.73
C GLN A 155 -7.12 12.32 10.00
N LEU A 156 -7.24 11.89 11.26
CA LEU A 156 -8.16 10.82 11.68
C LEU A 156 -8.90 11.24 12.96
N PRO A 157 -10.15 11.67 12.91
CA PRO A 157 -10.97 11.89 11.71
C PRO A 157 -10.47 13.09 10.88
N PRO A 158 -10.84 13.17 9.60
CA PRO A 158 -10.48 14.33 8.79
C PRO A 158 -11.30 15.53 9.23
N ASP A 159 -10.71 16.75 9.13
CA ASP A 159 -11.46 17.99 9.32
C ASP A 159 -12.55 18.08 8.24
N PRO A 160 -13.84 18.23 8.61
CA PRO A 160 -14.91 18.35 7.64
C PRO A 160 -14.77 19.55 6.69
N ASP A 161 -14.05 20.59 7.11
CA ASP A 161 -13.76 21.78 6.33
C ASP A 161 -12.51 21.66 5.46
N ALA A 162 -11.73 20.57 5.63
CA ALA A 162 -10.56 20.33 4.82
C ALA A 162 -10.94 20.15 3.35
N VAL A 163 -10.22 20.83 2.47
CA VAL A 163 -10.45 20.81 1.03
C VAL A 163 -9.73 19.62 0.41
N ILE A 164 -10.47 18.82 -0.34
CA ILE A 164 -9.92 17.71 -1.11
C ILE A 164 -9.07 18.29 -2.26
N ARG A 165 -7.83 17.82 -2.37
CA ARG A 165 -6.85 18.23 -3.37
C ARG A 165 -6.37 17.02 -4.18
N ASP A 166 -5.60 17.27 -5.21
CA ASP A 166 -4.97 16.29 -6.09
C ASP A 166 -3.94 15.37 -5.40
N ASN A 167 -3.48 15.72 -4.21
CA ASN A 167 -2.58 14.94 -3.37
C ASN A 167 -3.28 14.31 -2.15
N THR A 168 -4.62 14.33 -2.11
CA THR A 168 -5.39 13.76 -1.02
C THR A 168 -5.55 12.25 -1.21
N VAL A 169 -5.29 11.47 -0.16
CA VAL A 169 -5.66 10.06 -0.11
C VAL A 169 -6.77 9.91 0.93
N LEU A 170 -7.93 9.41 0.53
CA LEU A 170 -9.06 9.18 1.41
C LEU A 170 -8.96 7.80 2.04
N LEU A 171 -9.01 7.72 3.37
CA LEU A 171 -9.24 6.47 4.08
C LEU A 171 -10.74 6.31 4.28
N VAL A 172 -11.30 5.23 3.73
CA VAL A 172 -12.75 5.06 3.63
C VAL A 172 -13.19 3.69 4.11
N SER A 173 -14.45 3.57 4.52
CA SER A 173 -15.07 2.27 4.80
C SER A 173 -16.44 2.17 4.14
N GLY A 174 -16.76 0.99 3.62
CA GLY A 174 -18.02 0.74 2.95
C GLY A 174 -18.11 -0.68 2.40
N ARG A 175 -19.21 -0.97 1.70
CA ARG A 175 -19.35 -2.21 0.96
C ARG A 175 -18.57 -2.10 -0.34
N GLN A 176 -18.07 -3.21 -0.86
CA GLN A 176 -17.31 -3.25 -2.11
C GLN A 176 -17.96 -2.45 -3.24
N ASP A 177 -19.24 -2.73 -3.55
CA ASP A 177 -19.98 -1.99 -4.58
C ASP A 177 -20.04 -0.46 -4.35
N SER A 178 -19.95 -0.03 -3.11
CA SER A 178 -19.95 1.39 -2.73
C SER A 178 -18.56 2.01 -2.88
N LEU A 179 -17.52 1.25 -2.54
CA LEU A 179 -16.12 1.64 -2.74
C LEU A 179 -15.82 1.79 -4.23
N ASP A 180 -16.28 0.86 -5.06
CA ASP A 180 -16.13 0.92 -6.51
C ASP A 180 -16.77 2.18 -7.09
N LYS A 181 -18.00 2.51 -6.65
CA LYS A 181 -18.66 3.77 -7.04
C LYS A 181 -17.86 5.00 -6.61
N LEU A 182 -17.26 4.98 -5.41
CA LEU A 182 -16.40 6.09 -4.98
C LEU A 182 -15.14 6.15 -5.82
N GLY A 183 -14.55 5.01 -6.18
CA GLY A 183 -13.42 4.92 -7.10
C GLY A 183 -13.65 5.66 -8.41
N GLU A 184 -14.89 5.63 -8.95
CA GLU A 184 -15.24 6.41 -10.14
C GLU A 184 -15.17 7.94 -9.91
N TYR A 185 -15.46 8.42 -8.69
CA TYR A 185 -15.38 9.84 -8.35
C TYR A 185 -13.98 10.31 -7.98
N THR A 186 -13.12 9.42 -7.52
CA THR A 186 -11.73 9.76 -7.18
C THR A 186 -10.81 9.78 -8.38
N ARG A 187 -11.24 9.18 -9.50
CA ARG A 187 -10.42 9.04 -10.73
C ARG A 187 -10.47 10.27 -11.63
N SER A 188 -9.43 10.36 -12.45
CA SER A 188 -9.38 11.26 -13.60
C SER A 188 -10.27 10.73 -14.74
N PRO A 189 -10.88 11.59 -15.56
CA PRO A 189 -11.50 11.18 -16.82
C PRO A 189 -10.54 10.45 -17.78
N ARG A 190 -9.21 10.58 -17.57
CA ARG A 190 -8.17 9.92 -18.38
C ARG A 190 -8.16 8.41 -18.15
N THR A 191 -8.40 7.94 -16.93
CA THR A 191 -8.34 6.52 -16.53
C THR A 191 -9.54 5.67 -16.97
N SER A 192 -10.47 6.22 -17.74
CA SER A 192 -11.70 5.54 -18.20
C SER A 192 -11.63 5.01 -19.63
N ARG A 193 -10.45 5.01 -20.27
CA ARG A 193 -10.29 4.60 -21.68
C ARG A 193 -9.65 3.20 -21.76
N GLN A 194 -10.10 2.40 -22.72
CA GLN A 194 -9.40 1.18 -23.10
C GLN A 194 -8.06 1.56 -23.74
N HIS A 195 -6.99 0.94 -23.27
CA HIS A 195 -5.65 1.19 -23.78
C HIS A 195 -5.34 0.25 -24.94
N ASP A 196 -4.79 0.81 -26.01
CA ASP A 196 -4.28 0.07 -27.15
C ASP A 196 -2.73 0.00 -27.13
N ARG A 197 -2.07 1.01 -26.52
CA ARG A 197 -0.63 1.14 -26.48
C ARG A 197 -0.13 1.73 -25.17
N ILE A 198 0.79 1.01 -24.50
CA ILE A 198 1.39 1.42 -23.23
C ILE A 198 2.91 1.50 -23.36
N VAL A 199 3.50 2.58 -22.86
CA VAL A 199 4.96 2.72 -22.74
C VAL A 199 5.41 2.27 -21.36
N ILE A 200 6.49 1.48 -21.28
CA ILE A 200 7.11 1.03 -20.05
C ILE A 200 8.47 1.68 -19.90
N ALA A 201 8.63 2.55 -18.92
CA ALA A 201 9.86 3.28 -18.63
C ALA A 201 10.64 2.59 -17.50
N GLY A 202 11.74 1.95 -17.85
CA GLY A 202 12.56 1.06 -17.00
C GLY A 202 12.20 -0.41 -17.21
N TYR A 203 13.18 -1.19 -17.68
CA TYR A 203 12.99 -2.61 -18.01
C TYR A 203 13.71 -3.55 -17.03
N GLY A 204 13.71 -3.17 -15.73
CA GLY A 204 14.06 -4.05 -14.63
C GLY A 204 12.90 -5.00 -14.27
N GLU A 205 12.93 -5.61 -13.09
CA GLU A 205 11.92 -6.59 -12.65
C GLU A 205 10.48 -6.03 -12.72
N VAL A 206 10.27 -4.77 -12.31
CA VAL A 206 8.96 -4.09 -12.40
C VAL A 206 8.49 -3.99 -13.86
N GLY A 207 9.37 -3.52 -14.75
CA GLY A 207 9.01 -3.34 -16.17
C GLY A 207 8.77 -4.64 -16.90
N GLN A 208 9.56 -5.68 -16.62
CA GLN A 208 9.38 -7.01 -17.21
C GLN A 208 8.06 -7.66 -16.77
N ALA A 209 7.75 -7.62 -15.45
CA ALA A 209 6.50 -8.13 -14.92
C ALA A 209 5.29 -7.32 -15.47
N ALA A 210 5.44 -6.01 -15.63
CA ALA A 210 4.40 -5.18 -16.24
C ALA A 210 4.18 -5.54 -17.71
N GLN A 211 5.24 -5.70 -18.50
CA GLN A 211 5.14 -6.11 -19.90
C GLN A 211 4.40 -7.44 -20.06
N GLU A 212 4.80 -8.45 -19.27
CA GLU A 212 4.15 -9.77 -19.32
C GLU A 212 2.64 -9.68 -19.14
N THR A 213 2.19 -8.91 -18.15
CA THR A 213 0.76 -8.73 -17.84
C THR A 213 0.03 -7.96 -18.96
N ILE A 214 0.62 -6.87 -19.45
CA ILE A 214 0.02 -6.00 -20.47
C ILE A 214 -0.09 -6.76 -21.80
N GLU A 215 0.95 -7.47 -22.20
CA GLU A 215 0.95 -8.27 -23.44
C GLU A 215 0.00 -9.46 -23.36
N ALA A 216 -0.14 -10.09 -22.18
CA ALA A 216 -1.13 -11.15 -21.96
C ALA A 216 -2.57 -10.66 -22.16
N ALA A 217 -2.82 -9.37 -21.91
CA ALA A 217 -4.10 -8.72 -22.18
C ALA A 217 -4.27 -8.29 -23.66
N GLY A 218 -3.25 -8.47 -24.51
CA GLY A 218 -3.28 -8.15 -25.94
C GLY A 218 -3.02 -6.68 -26.26
N ILE A 219 -2.44 -5.91 -25.34
CA ILE A 219 -2.10 -4.49 -25.50
C ILE A 219 -0.66 -4.37 -26.00
N GLU A 220 -0.41 -3.45 -26.94
CA GLU A 220 0.93 -3.17 -27.48
C GLU A 220 1.80 -2.47 -26.42
N THR A 221 3.02 -2.97 -26.20
CA THR A 221 3.99 -2.34 -25.32
C THR A 221 5.17 -1.73 -26.08
N VAL A 222 5.75 -0.67 -25.56
CA VAL A 222 7.05 -0.12 -25.96
C VAL A 222 7.89 0.11 -24.73
N THR A 223 9.03 -0.54 -24.66
CA THR A 223 9.90 -0.55 -23.48
C THR A 223 11.10 0.37 -23.65
N ILE A 224 11.47 1.06 -22.57
CA ILE A 224 12.63 1.94 -22.49
C ILE A 224 13.57 1.46 -21.39
N ASP A 225 14.86 1.32 -21.68
CA ASP A 225 15.89 1.17 -20.66
C ASP A 225 17.21 1.82 -21.07
N ARG A 226 18.04 2.18 -20.08
CA ARG A 226 19.39 2.71 -20.32
C ARG A 226 20.34 1.65 -20.87
N ALA A 227 20.13 0.39 -20.48
CA ALA A 227 20.91 -0.75 -20.95
C ALA A 227 20.20 -1.43 -22.11
N PRO A 228 20.94 -1.79 -23.20
CA PRO A 228 20.39 -2.62 -24.25
C PRO A 228 20.15 -4.05 -23.71
N GLY A 229 19.03 -4.66 -24.11
CA GLY A 229 18.66 -6.02 -23.70
C GLY A 229 17.57 -6.60 -24.57
N ASP A 230 17.35 -7.92 -24.45
CA ASP A 230 16.19 -8.55 -25.07
C ASP A 230 14.93 -7.98 -24.43
N GLY A 231 13.99 -7.51 -25.25
CA GLY A 231 12.76 -6.87 -24.79
C GLY A 231 12.86 -5.36 -24.55
N VAL A 232 14.01 -4.71 -24.85
CA VAL A 232 14.15 -3.25 -24.80
C VAL A 232 14.02 -2.69 -26.23
N ASP A 233 12.96 -1.92 -26.47
CA ASP A 233 12.70 -1.32 -27.79
C ASP A 233 13.46 0.00 -28.00
N VAL A 234 13.56 0.82 -26.96
CA VAL A 234 14.24 2.12 -26.98
C VAL A 234 15.34 2.13 -25.93
N VAL A 235 16.59 2.24 -26.39
CA VAL A 235 17.75 2.34 -25.49
C VAL A 235 18.01 3.82 -25.19
N GLY A 236 17.72 4.23 -23.96
CA GLY A 236 17.88 5.64 -23.58
C GLY A 236 17.46 5.92 -22.14
N ASP A 237 17.65 7.16 -21.74
CA ASP A 237 17.25 7.64 -20.42
C ASP A 237 15.79 8.12 -20.46
N ALA A 238 14.89 7.38 -19.81
CA ALA A 238 13.47 7.70 -19.73
C ALA A 238 13.17 9.03 -19.00
N SER A 239 14.11 9.57 -18.25
CA SER A 239 14.01 10.91 -17.66
C SER A 239 14.31 12.04 -18.65
N THR A 240 14.42 11.74 -19.96
CA THR A 240 14.64 12.73 -21.02
C THR A 240 13.46 12.78 -22.00
N ARG A 241 13.14 14.02 -22.45
CA ARG A 241 12.06 14.26 -23.43
C ARG A 241 12.32 13.58 -24.78
N GLU A 242 13.58 13.46 -25.18
CA GLU A 242 13.98 12.84 -26.45
C GLU A 242 13.61 11.36 -26.46
N THR A 243 14.03 10.61 -25.42
CA THR A 243 13.76 9.19 -25.28
C THR A 243 12.26 8.89 -25.17
N LEU A 244 11.51 9.68 -24.37
CA LEU A 244 10.06 9.52 -24.24
C LEU A 244 9.33 9.75 -25.57
N ARG A 245 9.78 10.71 -26.40
CA ARG A 245 9.23 10.92 -27.73
C ARG A 245 9.58 9.81 -28.70
N GLU A 246 10.81 9.29 -28.65
CA GLU A 246 11.24 8.14 -29.46
C GLU A 246 10.41 6.90 -29.15
N ALA A 247 10.10 6.67 -27.87
CA ALA A 247 9.21 5.59 -27.42
C ALA A 247 7.73 5.81 -27.78
N GLY A 248 7.37 6.97 -28.29
CA GLY A 248 6.03 7.25 -28.77
C GLY A 248 5.03 7.66 -27.71
N VAL A 249 5.47 8.19 -26.55
CA VAL A 249 4.61 8.71 -25.47
C VAL A 249 3.54 9.67 -25.96
N ALA A 250 3.84 10.46 -27.03
CA ALA A 250 2.87 11.38 -27.62
C ALA A 250 1.57 10.70 -28.13
N ASN A 251 1.61 9.40 -28.41
CA ASN A 251 0.49 8.62 -28.95
C ASN A 251 0.17 7.40 -28.10
N ALA A 252 0.77 7.25 -26.92
CA ALA A 252 0.48 6.19 -25.99
C ALA A 252 -0.74 6.57 -25.13
N ASP A 253 -1.48 5.58 -24.69
CA ASP A 253 -2.63 5.76 -23.79
C ASP A 253 -2.18 5.83 -22.34
N ALA A 254 -1.16 5.05 -21.98
CA ALA A 254 -0.57 5.05 -20.64
C ALA A 254 0.95 4.93 -20.65
N VAL A 255 1.58 5.32 -19.54
CA VAL A 255 2.99 5.05 -19.25
C VAL A 255 3.14 4.43 -17.86
N VAL A 256 3.79 3.26 -17.80
CA VAL A 256 4.18 2.59 -16.56
C VAL A 256 5.64 2.91 -16.27
N ILE A 257 5.89 3.59 -15.15
CA ILE A 257 7.24 4.06 -14.77
C ILE A 257 7.77 3.18 -13.64
N GLY A 258 8.72 2.29 -14.00
CA GLY A 258 9.39 1.35 -13.10
C GLY A 258 10.83 1.73 -12.75
N LEU A 259 11.21 3.00 -12.88
CA LEU A 259 12.59 3.47 -12.65
C LEU A 259 13.02 3.32 -11.19
N PRO A 260 14.30 2.96 -10.91
CA PRO A 260 14.80 2.74 -9.55
C PRO A 260 14.93 4.03 -8.72
N ASP A 261 15.24 5.16 -9.33
CA ASP A 261 15.38 6.46 -8.67
C ASP A 261 14.09 7.26 -8.74
N ASP A 262 13.56 7.69 -7.59
CA ASP A 262 12.29 8.41 -7.50
C ASP A 262 12.36 9.79 -8.19
N SER A 263 13.54 10.44 -8.24
CA SER A 263 13.69 11.74 -8.91
C SER A 263 13.61 11.58 -10.42
N ASP A 264 14.27 10.55 -10.97
CA ASP A 264 14.19 10.21 -12.39
C ASP A 264 12.77 9.80 -12.77
N ALA A 265 12.11 9.03 -11.91
CA ALA A 265 10.74 8.55 -12.11
C ALA A 265 9.73 9.73 -12.12
N LEU A 266 9.83 10.65 -11.16
CA LEU A 266 9.00 11.85 -11.12
C LEU A 266 9.26 12.78 -12.32
N LEU A 267 10.53 12.93 -12.72
CA LEU A 267 10.86 13.71 -13.91
C LEU A 267 10.28 13.09 -15.19
N ALA A 268 10.37 11.76 -15.32
CA ALA A 268 9.76 11.04 -16.44
C ALA A 268 8.23 11.25 -16.48
N ALA A 269 7.55 11.21 -15.32
CA ALA A 269 6.13 11.45 -15.20
C ALA A 269 5.74 12.86 -15.68
N VAL A 270 6.41 13.91 -15.16
CA VAL A 270 6.16 15.30 -15.55
C VAL A 270 6.40 15.51 -17.05
N LEU A 271 7.46 14.92 -17.61
CA LEU A 271 7.75 15.02 -19.03
C LEU A 271 6.75 14.25 -19.89
N ALA A 272 6.26 13.12 -19.43
CA ALA A 272 5.23 12.35 -20.12
C ALA A 272 3.92 13.14 -20.21
N GLU A 273 3.47 13.74 -19.10
CA GLU A 273 2.29 14.63 -19.09
C GLU A 273 2.47 15.86 -20.00
N GLU A 274 3.66 16.46 -19.99
CA GLU A 274 3.95 17.61 -20.88
C GLU A 274 3.92 17.23 -22.38
N ILE A 275 4.36 15.99 -22.71
CA ILE A 275 4.35 15.48 -24.10
C ILE A 275 2.93 15.10 -24.52
N ASN A 276 2.18 14.45 -23.63
CA ASN A 276 0.82 13.99 -23.88
C ASN A 276 -0.05 14.25 -22.63
N PRO A 277 -0.78 15.37 -22.60
CA PRO A 277 -1.64 15.72 -21.45
C PRO A 277 -2.80 14.77 -21.18
N GLU A 278 -3.09 13.84 -22.08
CA GLU A 278 -4.15 12.82 -21.94
C GLU A 278 -3.62 11.45 -21.51
N ILE A 279 -2.29 11.30 -21.33
CA ILE A 279 -1.68 10.02 -20.97
C ILE A 279 -2.01 9.65 -19.51
N GLU A 280 -2.35 8.39 -19.28
CA GLU A 280 -2.42 7.85 -17.92
C GLU A 280 -1.02 7.52 -17.40
N ILE A 281 -0.68 7.96 -16.20
CA ILE A 281 0.66 7.80 -15.62
C ILE A 281 0.59 6.94 -14.37
N LEU A 282 1.23 5.77 -14.44
CA LEU A 282 1.35 4.83 -13.35
C LEU A 282 2.81 4.72 -12.92
N ILE A 283 3.11 4.86 -11.63
CA ILE A 283 4.48 4.93 -11.14
C ILE A 283 4.68 4.07 -9.89
N ARG A 284 5.88 3.48 -9.78
CA ARG A 284 6.36 3.00 -8.50
C ARG A 284 7.24 4.05 -7.81
N VAL A 285 7.21 4.10 -6.48
CA VAL A 285 8.09 4.95 -5.67
C VAL A 285 8.76 4.15 -4.56
N SER A 286 9.99 4.50 -4.22
CA SER A 286 10.79 3.83 -3.19
C SER A 286 10.76 4.56 -1.85
N ALA A 287 10.57 5.87 -1.84
CA ALA A 287 10.46 6.65 -0.60
C ALA A 287 9.01 6.74 -0.13
N ALA A 288 8.79 6.60 1.17
CA ALA A 288 7.44 6.65 1.76
C ALA A 288 6.74 7.99 1.52
N ASP A 289 7.51 9.09 1.49
CA ASP A 289 7.02 10.47 1.26
C ASP A 289 6.89 10.83 -0.23
N ALA A 290 7.31 9.96 -1.15
CA ALA A 290 7.26 10.23 -2.59
C ALA A 290 5.84 10.13 -3.17
N THR A 291 4.93 9.40 -2.53
CA THR A 291 3.55 9.23 -3.01
C THR A 291 2.84 10.58 -3.20
N GLY A 292 2.86 11.47 -2.19
CA GLY A 292 2.26 12.80 -2.30
C GLY A 292 2.90 13.67 -3.38
N LYS A 293 4.21 13.56 -3.57
CA LYS A 293 4.95 14.28 -4.62
C LYS A 293 4.54 13.78 -6.02
N ALA A 294 4.39 12.47 -6.19
CA ALA A 294 3.98 11.86 -7.44
C ALA A 294 2.57 12.31 -7.84
N LEU A 295 1.62 12.25 -6.92
CA LEU A 295 0.24 12.73 -7.17
C LEU A 295 0.24 14.22 -7.53
N SER A 296 1.03 15.05 -6.84
CA SER A 296 1.18 16.49 -7.18
C SER A 296 1.86 16.73 -8.53
N ALA A 297 2.60 15.76 -9.05
CA ALA A 297 3.23 15.78 -10.36
C ALA A 297 2.32 15.28 -11.50
N GLY A 298 1.02 15.07 -11.23
CA GLY A 298 0.05 14.65 -12.25
C GLY A 298 -0.04 13.13 -12.46
N VAL A 299 0.58 12.33 -11.58
CA VAL A 299 0.51 10.86 -11.66
C VAL A 299 -0.90 10.39 -11.27
N ASP A 300 -1.46 9.47 -12.05
CA ASP A 300 -2.80 8.93 -11.83
C ASP A 300 -2.80 7.76 -10.83
N TYR A 301 -1.73 6.94 -10.82
CA TYR A 301 -1.62 5.81 -9.92
C TYR A 301 -0.20 5.62 -9.38
N VAL A 302 -0.09 5.46 -8.05
CA VAL A 302 1.21 5.36 -7.36
C VAL A 302 1.26 4.11 -6.49
N LEU A 303 2.26 3.26 -6.69
CA LEU A 303 2.58 2.15 -5.79
C LEU A 303 3.88 2.40 -5.04
N SER A 304 3.83 2.25 -3.72
CA SER A 304 4.98 2.40 -2.82
C SER A 304 5.63 1.05 -2.55
N VAL A 305 6.91 0.89 -2.94
CA VAL A 305 7.70 -0.32 -2.67
C VAL A 305 7.70 -0.67 -1.18
N PRO A 306 7.98 0.24 -0.23
CA PRO A 306 7.94 -0.06 1.19
C PRO A 306 6.58 -0.56 1.68
N ARG A 307 5.48 0.03 1.20
CA ARG A 307 4.12 -0.39 1.60
C ARG A 307 3.79 -1.79 1.11
N VAL A 308 4.06 -2.08 -0.16
CA VAL A 308 3.82 -3.43 -0.72
C VAL A 308 4.68 -4.47 -0.02
N SER A 309 5.98 -4.19 0.18
CA SER A 309 6.91 -5.09 0.90
C SER A 309 6.43 -5.38 2.32
N ALA A 310 6.05 -4.34 3.06
CA ALA A 310 5.61 -4.49 4.45
C ALA A 310 4.28 -5.27 4.55
N ARG A 311 3.34 -5.06 3.61
CA ARG A 311 2.10 -5.84 3.54
C ARG A 311 2.39 -7.32 3.24
N MET A 312 3.25 -7.61 2.27
CA MET A 312 3.67 -8.98 1.95
C MET A 312 4.33 -9.67 3.17
N LEU A 313 5.20 -8.96 3.88
CA LEU A 313 5.85 -9.46 5.10
C LEU A 313 4.85 -9.69 6.24
N ALA A 314 3.92 -8.77 6.45
CA ALA A 314 2.89 -8.91 7.48
C ALA A 314 1.99 -10.14 7.21
N ASN A 315 1.57 -10.32 5.95
CA ASN A 315 0.78 -11.48 5.54
C ASN A 315 1.57 -12.80 5.73
N ALA A 316 2.86 -12.82 5.37
CA ALA A 316 3.71 -13.99 5.57
C ALA A 316 3.92 -14.35 7.05
N LEU A 317 3.99 -13.34 7.95
CA LEU A 317 4.25 -13.53 9.37
C LEU A 317 3.01 -13.85 10.20
N ARG A 318 1.86 -13.29 9.86
CA ARG A 318 0.65 -13.33 10.70
C ARG A 318 -0.56 -13.94 10.00
N GLY A 319 -0.58 -14.00 8.67
CA GLY A 319 -1.78 -14.32 7.89
C GLY A 319 -2.88 -13.26 8.03
N GLU A 320 -2.54 -12.03 8.45
CA GLU A 320 -3.44 -10.91 8.64
C GLU A 320 -3.24 -9.86 7.54
N GLU A 321 -4.33 -9.29 7.07
CA GLU A 321 -4.29 -8.14 6.16
C GLU A 321 -3.95 -6.85 6.93
N VAL A 322 -2.97 -6.09 6.43
CA VAL A 322 -2.49 -4.85 7.04
C VAL A 322 -2.83 -3.68 6.12
N LEU A 323 -3.60 -2.72 6.63
CA LEU A 323 -4.02 -1.52 5.89
C LEU A 323 -2.85 -0.59 5.56
N ASP A 324 -2.10 -0.20 6.58
CA ASP A 324 -0.98 0.74 6.43
C ASP A 324 0.29 0.16 7.06
N PRO A 325 1.23 -0.33 6.23
CA PRO A 325 2.50 -0.85 6.70
C PRO A 325 3.41 0.23 7.32
N GLY A 326 3.14 1.53 7.08
CA GLY A 326 3.84 2.65 7.69
C GLY A 326 3.50 2.88 9.16
N GLY A 327 2.56 2.10 9.71
CA GLY A 327 2.21 2.13 11.13
C GLY A 327 1.43 3.37 11.57
N GLN A 328 0.89 4.16 10.64
CA GLN A 328 0.09 5.34 10.99
C GLN A 328 -1.34 4.98 11.38
N VAL A 329 -1.87 3.87 10.86
CA VAL A 329 -3.24 3.42 11.08
C VAL A 329 -3.27 1.96 11.54
N ARG A 330 -3.97 1.70 12.65
CA ARG A 330 -4.20 0.35 13.17
C ARG A 330 -5.68 0.03 13.18
N LEU A 331 -5.99 -1.21 12.80
CA LEU A 331 -7.29 -1.83 13.02
C LEU A 331 -7.20 -2.75 14.24
N ILE A 332 -8.17 -2.65 15.13
CA ILE A 332 -8.32 -3.56 16.27
C ILE A 332 -9.77 -4.00 16.40
N ARG A 333 -9.97 -5.26 16.81
CA ARG A 333 -11.29 -5.78 17.20
C ARG A 333 -11.39 -5.81 18.71
N VAL A 334 -12.50 -5.30 19.24
CA VAL A 334 -12.74 -5.24 20.68
C VAL A 334 -14.21 -5.58 20.99
N PRO A 335 -14.50 -6.21 22.14
CA PRO A 335 -15.88 -6.46 22.54
C PRO A 335 -16.62 -5.15 22.84
N ALA A 336 -17.89 -5.06 22.45
CA ALA A 336 -18.76 -3.90 22.73
C ALA A 336 -19.20 -3.80 24.20
N THR A 337 -18.82 -4.75 25.04
CA THR A 337 -19.25 -4.88 26.44
C THR A 337 -19.14 -3.57 27.26
N PRO A 338 -18.07 -2.76 27.16
CA PRO A 338 -17.96 -1.50 27.90
C PRO A 338 -18.97 -0.43 27.47
N PHE A 339 -19.60 -0.60 26.31
CA PHE A 339 -20.43 0.42 25.64
C PHE A 339 -21.90 0.02 25.56
N VAL A 340 -22.29 -1.09 26.17
CA VAL A 340 -23.66 -1.60 26.14
C VAL A 340 -24.65 -0.56 26.64
N GLY A 341 -25.71 -0.31 25.86
CA GLY A 341 -26.73 0.68 26.12
C GLY A 341 -26.38 2.12 25.71
N SER A 342 -25.19 2.32 25.13
CA SER A 342 -24.81 3.61 24.51
C SER A 342 -24.93 3.48 23.00
N THR A 343 -25.18 4.60 22.32
CA THR A 343 -25.00 4.65 20.87
C THR A 343 -23.52 4.75 20.52
N ILE A 344 -23.17 4.39 19.28
CA ILE A 344 -21.78 4.57 18.81
C ILE A 344 -21.35 6.03 18.95
N ALA A 345 -22.23 6.97 18.63
CA ALA A 345 -21.96 8.40 18.77
C ALA A 345 -21.71 8.84 20.22
N ASP A 346 -22.44 8.26 21.18
CA ASP A 346 -22.36 8.63 22.61
C ASP A 346 -21.37 7.76 23.42
N SER A 347 -20.74 6.77 22.78
CA SER A 347 -19.84 5.82 23.47
C SER A 347 -18.55 6.48 24.00
N GLY A 348 -18.19 7.66 23.49
CA GLY A 348 -16.93 8.34 23.80
C GLY A 348 -15.70 7.73 23.12
N ILE A 349 -15.87 6.71 22.26
CA ILE A 349 -14.78 6.11 21.47
C ILE A 349 -14.07 7.17 20.65
N ALA A 350 -14.86 8.05 20.02
CA ALA A 350 -14.35 9.13 19.19
C ALA A 350 -13.39 10.09 19.92
N ASP A 351 -13.57 10.27 21.24
CA ASP A 351 -12.71 11.14 22.05
C ASP A 351 -11.29 10.60 22.21
N THR A 352 -11.06 9.32 21.90
CA THR A 352 -9.73 8.69 21.95
C THR A 352 -8.97 8.84 20.63
N GLY A 353 -9.58 9.43 19.59
CA GLY A 353 -9.04 9.46 18.24
C GLY A 353 -9.34 8.21 17.43
N CYS A 354 -9.96 7.17 18.03
CA CYS A 354 -10.42 6.00 17.31
C CYS A 354 -11.77 6.21 16.63
N ARG A 355 -12.04 5.44 15.58
CA ARG A 355 -13.35 5.39 14.90
C ARG A 355 -13.83 3.96 14.79
N VAL A 356 -15.11 3.74 15.04
CA VAL A 356 -15.75 2.45 14.73
C VAL A 356 -15.97 2.39 13.22
N VAL A 357 -15.52 1.31 12.58
CA VAL A 357 -15.64 1.10 11.12
C VAL A 357 -16.56 -0.05 10.76
N ALA A 358 -16.72 -1.01 11.67
CA ALA A 358 -17.68 -2.10 11.55
C ALA A 358 -18.19 -2.57 12.92
N VAL A 359 -19.36 -3.17 12.92
CA VAL A 359 -19.94 -3.84 14.10
C VAL A 359 -20.32 -5.25 13.67
N GLU A 360 -19.74 -6.24 14.32
CA GLU A 360 -20.09 -7.64 14.17
C GLU A 360 -21.09 -8.03 15.25
N THR A 361 -22.24 -8.58 14.85
CA THR A 361 -23.29 -9.04 15.78
C THR A 361 -22.93 -10.41 16.35
N GLU A 362 -23.63 -10.81 17.44
CA GLU A 362 -23.47 -12.14 18.06
C GLU A 362 -23.69 -13.30 17.07
N ASP A 363 -24.48 -13.08 16.02
CA ASP A 363 -24.75 -14.05 14.96
C ASP A 363 -23.65 -14.07 13.87
N GLY A 364 -22.59 -13.26 14.01
CA GLY A 364 -21.48 -13.16 13.07
C GLY A 364 -21.78 -12.31 11.82
N GLU A 365 -22.84 -11.51 11.83
CA GLU A 365 -23.15 -10.57 10.75
C GLU A 365 -22.42 -9.25 10.98
N THR A 366 -21.56 -8.85 10.04
CA THR A 366 -20.88 -7.56 10.07
C THR A 366 -21.73 -6.49 9.37
N THR A 367 -21.90 -5.34 10.00
CA THR A 367 -22.73 -4.25 9.50
C THR A 367 -21.96 -2.93 9.40
N VAL A 368 -22.33 -2.11 8.40
CA VAL A 368 -21.83 -0.73 8.27
C VAL A 368 -22.24 0.09 9.47
N VAL A 369 -21.36 0.97 9.91
CA VAL A 369 -21.57 1.81 11.10
C VAL A 369 -22.73 2.77 10.93
N ASP A 370 -23.73 2.64 11.79
CA ASP A 370 -24.75 3.66 12.05
C ASP A 370 -24.40 4.34 13.38
N PRO A 371 -24.06 5.62 13.40
CA PRO A 371 -23.73 6.34 14.64
C PRO A 371 -24.84 6.31 15.69
N GLY A 372 -26.11 6.17 15.27
CA GLY A 372 -27.28 6.09 16.16
C GLY A 372 -27.60 4.68 16.65
N LYS A 373 -26.87 3.64 16.18
CA LYS A 373 -27.06 2.27 16.64
C LYS A 373 -26.68 2.14 18.11
N GLU A 374 -27.61 1.63 18.93
CA GLU A 374 -27.34 1.25 20.31
C GLU A 374 -26.56 -0.06 20.36
N LEU A 375 -25.48 -0.10 21.13
CA LEU A 375 -24.60 -1.24 21.27
C LEU A 375 -25.13 -2.25 22.28
N SER A 376 -25.07 -3.53 21.92
CA SER A 376 -25.56 -4.66 22.68
C SER A 376 -24.41 -5.53 23.19
N GLY A 377 -24.70 -6.32 24.24
CA GLY A 377 -23.74 -7.34 24.72
C GLY A 377 -23.60 -8.46 23.69
N GLY A 378 -22.37 -8.93 23.47
CA GLY A 378 -22.06 -9.97 22.49
C GLY A 378 -21.67 -9.45 21.11
N GLU A 379 -21.77 -8.11 20.87
CA GLU A 379 -21.23 -7.50 19.67
C GLU A 379 -19.72 -7.26 19.77
N GLU A 380 -19.03 -7.30 18.62
CA GLU A 380 -17.63 -6.89 18.46
C GLU A 380 -17.54 -5.62 17.60
N LEU A 381 -16.66 -4.71 18.02
CA LEU A 381 -16.40 -3.47 17.29
C LEU A 381 -15.04 -3.56 16.60
N THR A 382 -15.02 -3.26 15.32
CA THR A 382 -13.77 -2.99 14.62
C THR A 382 -13.49 -1.50 14.68
N LEU A 383 -12.34 -1.13 15.25
CA LEU A 383 -11.91 0.24 15.42
C LEU A 383 -10.70 0.51 14.53
N VAL A 384 -10.65 1.74 13.99
CA VAL A 384 -9.48 2.30 13.33
C VAL A 384 -8.94 3.47 14.14
N GLY A 385 -7.63 3.57 14.26
CA GLY A 385 -6.96 4.66 14.97
C GLY A 385 -5.46 4.69 14.69
N THR A 386 -4.80 5.79 15.06
CA THR A 386 -3.32 5.81 15.13
C THR A 386 -2.84 4.93 16.28
N ASP A 387 -1.55 4.56 16.29
CA ASP A 387 -0.97 3.81 17.42
C ASP A 387 -1.24 4.49 18.77
N GLU A 388 -1.08 5.80 18.84
CA GLU A 388 -1.33 6.60 20.04
C GLU A 388 -2.82 6.55 20.44
N SER A 389 -3.73 6.73 19.47
CA SER A 389 -5.17 6.67 19.68
C SER A 389 -5.63 5.31 20.18
N VAL A 390 -5.10 4.24 19.58
CA VAL A 390 -5.41 2.85 19.98
C VAL A 390 -4.90 2.59 21.41
N GLN A 391 -3.68 2.98 21.74
CA GLN A 391 -3.14 2.84 23.10
C GLN A 391 -3.97 3.64 24.11
N GLN A 392 -4.38 4.86 23.79
CA GLN A 392 -5.24 5.66 24.63
C GLN A 392 -6.60 5.01 24.84
N PHE A 393 -7.19 4.45 23.78
CA PHE A 393 -8.46 3.72 23.82
C PHE A 393 -8.36 2.51 24.75
N LEU A 394 -7.39 1.60 24.52
CA LEU A 394 -7.20 0.38 25.30
C LEU A 394 -7.01 0.69 26.78
N LYS A 395 -6.24 1.72 27.10
CA LYS A 395 -6.01 2.17 28.48
C LYS A 395 -7.27 2.78 29.12
N ARG A 396 -8.05 3.56 28.36
CA ARG A 396 -9.24 4.26 28.89
C ARG A 396 -10.37 3.30 29.24
N TYR A 397 -10.56 2.25 28.44
CA TYR A 397 -11.68 1.32 28.60
C TYR A 397 -11.29 -0.03 29.17
N ASP A 398 -10.00 -0.25 29.46
CA ASP A 398 -9.45 -1.50 30.03
C ASP A 398 -9.89 -2.74 29.23
N VAL A 399 -9.76 -2.66 27.92
CA VAL A 399 -10.10 -3.74 26.97
C VAL A 399 -8.85 -4.31 26.34
N THR A 400 -8.90 -5.61 26.04
CA THR A 400 -7.84 -6.32 25.29
C THR A 400 -8.37 -6.62 23.89
N PRO A 401 -7.59 -6.34 22.82
CA PRO A 401 -7.99 -6.70 21.47
C PRO A 401 -8.23 -8.21 21.31
N ALA A 402 -9.23 -8.57 20.52
CA ALA A 402 -9.45 -9.96 20.15
C ALA A 402 -8.26 -10.43 19.28
N GLY A 403 -7.53 -11.46 19.72
CA GLY A 403 -6.33 -12.00 19.05
C GLY A 403 -5.00 -11.80 19.80
N GLU A 404 -4.93 -10.97 20.84
CA GLU A 404 -3.75 -10.85 21.72
C GLU A 404 -3.86 -11.66 23.04
N ALA A 405 -4.91 -12.44 23.21
CA ALA A 405 -5.07 -13.28 24.37
C ALA A 405 -4.44 -14.67 24.12
N GLY A 406 -3.13 -14.84 24.48
CA GLY A 406 -2.47 -16.14 24.46
C GLY A 406 -1.00 -16.04 24.81
#